data_41ce1adbde4a0604c203f2be6c41bb9b
#
_entry.id   41ce1adbde4a0604c203f2be6c41bb9b
#
_cell.length_a   1.000
_cell.length_b   1.000
_cell.length_c   1.000
_cell.angle_alpha   90.00
_cell.angle_beta   90.00
_cell.angle_gamma   90.00
#
_symmetry.space_group_name_H-M   'P 1'
#
loop_
_entity.id
_entity.type
_entity.pdbx_description
1 polymer ?
#
loop_
_entity_poly.entity_id
_entity_poly.type
_entity_poly.pdbx_seq_one_letter_code
_entity_poly.pdbx_strand_id
1 'polypeptide(L)'
;MARDTGLLLGKKNLYYPPEPEKKEEKYQGKFTNDEFDIHEIIDANTSQEQEVYYVTFKKGCRTRPHIHATDQTLVAVKGRGIVVLVDKIEINSDGKSAVIKPLPERSSSSLIELAEGDVVCIPAGTLHWHGALENNSNESDLFSHLAIRKRTDEETIWF
;
A
#
# COMPACT_ATOMS: atom_id res chain seq x y z
N MET A 1 10.86 10.16 -34.47
CA MET A 1 11.91 9.34 -33.83
C MET A 1 11.29 8.01 -33.46
N ALA A 2 11.63 6.97 -34.15
CA ALA A 2 11.42 5.65 -33.61
C ALA A 2 12.20 5.62 -32.30
N ARG A 3 11.50 5.55 -31.15
CA ARG A 3 12.12 5.05 -29.95
C ARG A 3 12.68 3.71 -30.37
N ASP A 4 13.99 3.56 -30.26
CA ASP A 4 14.55 2.23 -30.12
C ASP A 4 13.97 1.69 -28.81
N THR A 5 12.74 1.29 -28.92
CA THR A 5 12.10 0.42 -27.98
C THR A 5 12.73 -0.94 -28.25
N GLY A 6 13.99 -1.08 -27.89
CA GLY A 6 14.38 -2.34 -27.33
C GLY A 6 13.43 -2.50 -26.15
N LEU A 7 12.20 -2.85 -26.48
CA LEU A 7 11.10 -3.06 -25.56
C LEU A 7 11.59 -4.08 -24.56
N LEU A 8 12.21 -3.57 -23.52
CA LEU A 8 12.38 -4.29 -22.30
C LEU A 8 10.96 -4.49 -21.73
N LEU A 9 10.28 -5.48 -22.31
CA LEU A 9 9.15 -6.10 -21.65
C LEU A 9 9.72 -6.68 -20.37
N GLY A 10 9.81 -5.84 -19.32
CA GLY A 10 10.35 -6.22 -18.05
C GLY A 10 9.44 -7.24 -17.39
N LYS A 11 9.63 -8.52 -17.74
CA LYS A 11 8.93 -9.61 -17.08
C LYS A 11 9.54 -9.80 -15.70
N LYS A 12 8.70 -9.71 -14.67
CA LYS A 12 9.02 -10.10 -13.28
C LYS A 12 8.01 -11.15 -12.81
N ASN A 13 8.42 -11.96 -11.85
CA ASN A 13 7.59 -13.00 -11.29
C ASN A 13 7.38 -12.74 -9.80
N LEU A 14 6.12 -12.72 -9.34
CA LEU A 14 5.79 -12.42 -7.94
C LEU A 14 6.28 -13.49 -6.96
N TYR A 15 6.48 -14.73 -7.40
CA TYR A 15 7.05 -15.79 -6.57
C TYR A 15 8.57 -15.64 -6.41
N TYR A 16 9.21 -14.93 -7.33
CA TYR A 16 10.64 -14.61 -7.34
C TYR A 16 10.81 -13.12 -7.61
N PRO A 17 10.35 -12.27 -6.68
CA PRO A 17 10.38 -10.83 -6.88
C PRO A 17 11.83 -10.32 -6.92
N PRO A 18 12.07 -9.13 -7.50
CA PRO A 18 13.35 -8.46 -7.36
C PRO A 18 13.67 -8.21 -5.87
N GLU A 19 14.89 -7.85 -5.57
CA GLU A 19 15.31 -7.50 -4.22
C GLU A 19 14.35 -6.45 -3.60
N PRO A 20 14.02 -6.59 -2.32
CA PRO A 20 13.18 -5.59 -1.66
C PRO A 20 13.89 -4.24 -1.56
N GLU A 21 13.11 -3.17 -1.55
CA GLU A 21 13.64 -1.84 -1.36
C GLU A 21 14.18 -1.65 0.06
N LYS A 22 15.16 -0.76 0.20
CA LYS A 22 15.75 -0.41 1.51
C LYS A 22 14.74 0.35 2.37
N LYS A 23 14.37 -0.22 3.50
CA LYS A 23 13.33 0.31 4.40
C LYS A 23 13.71 1.63 5.04
N GLU A 24 14.96 1.78 5.44
CA GLU A 24 15.43 2.90 6.26
C GLU A 24 15.41 4.24 5.54
N GLU A 25 15.67 4.25 4.24
CA GLU A 25 15.75 5.48 3.45
C GLU A 25 14.38 6.02 3.02
N LYS A 26 13.49 5.13 2.60
CA LYS A 26 12.26 5.50 1.89
C LYS A 26 10.99 5.33 2.74
N TYR A 27 10.99 4.38 3.67
CA TYR A 27 9.78 3.95 4.37
C TYR A 27 9.79 4.17 5.89
N GLN A 28 10.82 4.83 6.41
CA GLN A 28 10.90 5.13 7.83
C GLN A 28 9.65 5.88 8.32
N GLY A 29 9.01 5.35 9.35
CA GLY A 29 7.82 5.94 9.94
C GLY A 29 6.52 5.79 9.12
N LYS A 30 6.54 5.06 8.00
CA LYS A 30 5.38 4.86 7.12
C LYS A 30 4.60 3.57 7.40
N PHE A 31 5.14 2.70 8.23
CA PHE A 31 4.55 1.42 8.65
C PHE A 31 4.52 1.30 10.17
N THR A 32 3.66 0.44 10.68
CA THR A 32 3.50 0.25 12.14
C THR A 32 4.65 -0.51 12.79
N ASN A 33 5.36 -1.33 12.01
CA ASN A 33 6.58 -2.03 12.40
C ASN A 33 7.43 -2.33 11.15
N ASP A 34 8.56 -2.99 11.32
CA ASP A 34 9.48 -3.32 10.23
C ASP A 34 9.21 -4.68 9.55
N GLU A 35 8.10 -5.31 9.88
CA GLU A 35 7.72 -6.62 9.38
C GLU A 35 6.97 -6.55 8.04
N PHE A 36 7.61 -5.91 7.06
CA PHE A 36 7.11 -5.80 5.69
C PHE A 36 8.26 -5.89 4.69
N ASP A 37 7.94 -6.28 3.47
CA ASP A 37 8.84 -6.20 2.31
C ASP A 37 8.11 -5.50 1.17
N ILE A 38 8.81 -4.61 0.48
CA ILE A 38 8.32 -3.91 -0.71
C ILE A 38 9.23 -4.20 -1.87
N HIS A 39 8.65 -4.65 -2.98
CA HIS A 39 9.36 -4.89 -4.22
C HIS A 39 8.75 -4.02 -5.32
N GLU A 40 9.56 -3.23 -5.99
CA GLU A 40 9.13 -2.44 -7.14
C GLU A 40 9.09 -3.34 -8.37
N ILE A 41 7.87 -3.63 -8.86
CA ILE A 41 7.66 -4.55 -9.97
C ILE A 41 7.70 -3.81 -11.31
N ILE A 42 7.02 -2.67 -11.39
CA ILE A 42 7.08 -1.78 -12.55
C ILE A 42 7.65 -0.44 -12.08
N ASP A 43 8.87 -0.18 -12.48
CA ASP A 43 9.61 1.03 -12.17
C ASP A 43 9.56 2.07 -13.30
N ALA A 44 10.21 3.22 -13.09
CA ALA A 44 10.26 4.30 -14.05
C ALA A 44 11.02 3.95 -15.35
N ASN A 45 11.86 2.95 -15.33
CA ASN A 45 12.54 2.47 -16.53
C ASN A 45 11.62 1.64 -17.42
N THR A 46 10.66 0.96 -16.80
CA THR A 46 9.68 0.11 -17.49
C THR A 46 8.46 0.91 -17.96
N SER A 47 7.93 1.79 -17.12
CA SER A 47 6.75 2.60 -17.43
C SER A 47 6.87 4.03 -16.93
N GLN A 48 6.50 4.98 -17.78
CA GLN A 48 6.36 6.39 -17.39
C GLN A 48 4.98 6.72 -16.83
N GLU A 49 4.01 5.84 -17.02
CA GLU A 49 2.60 6.09 -16.66
C GLU A 49 2.17 5.34 -15.40
N GLN A 50 2.73 4.17 -15.17
CA GLN A 50 2.34 3.28 -14.09
C GLN A 50 3.49 2.94 -13.17
N GLU A 51 3.18 2.78 -11.88
CA GLU A 51 4.04 2.13 -10.92
C GLU A 51 3.30 0.97 -10.25
N VAL A 52 3.99 -0.13 -10.04
CA VAL A 52 3.43 -1.32 -9.40
C VAL A 52 4.41 -1.83 -8.36
N TYR A 53 3.91 -1.96 -7.15
CA TYR A 53 4.65 -2.53 -6.02
C TYR A 53 4.01 -3.85 -5.58
N TYR A 54 4.85 -4.79 -5.22
CA TYR A 54 4.45 -6.00 -4.51
C TYR A 54 4.85 -5.87 -3.05
N VAL A 55 3.86 -5.84 -2.18
CA VAL A 55 4.07 -5.60 -0.75
C VAL A 55 3.64 -6.81 0.04
N THR A 56 4.50 -7.28 0.94
CA THR A 56 4.21 -8.36 1.87
C THR A 56 4.24 -7.82 3.30
N PHE A 57 3.15 -8.01 4.02
CA PHE A 57 3.01 -7.66 5.43
C PHE A 57 3.07 -8.92 6.29
N LYS A 58 3.84 -8.87 7.36
CA LYS A 58 4.01 -9.94 8.34
C LYS A 58 3.59 -9.45 9.71
N LYS A 59 3.20 -10.36 10.59
CA LYS A 59 2.95 -10.06 12.01
C LYS A 59 2.05 -8.84 12.27
N GLY A 60 0.94 -8.75 11.56
CA GLY A 60 -0.01 -7.66 11.73
C GLY A 60 0.51 -6.29 11.28
N CYS A 61 1.61 -6.23 10.54
CA CYS A 61 2.12 -4.98 9.98
C CYS A 61 1.10 -4.32 9.06
N ARG A 62 1.05 -3.01 9.09
CA ARG A 62 0.20 -2.20 8.23
C ARG A 62 0.83 -0.85 7.97
N THR A 63 0.34 -0.19 6.94
CA THR A 63 0.75 1.17 6.65
C THR A 63 0.21 2.12 7.72
N ARG A 64 0.88 3.23 7.93
CA ARG A 64 0.26 4.38 8.59
C ARG A 64 -0.77 5.00 7.67
N PRO A 65 -1.72 5.77 8.21
CA PRO A 65 -2.68 6.47 7.38
C PRO A 65 -2.01 7.42 6.40
N HIS A 66 -2.54 7.43 5.17
CA HIS A 66 -1.98 8.25 4.10
C HIS A 66 -3.01 8.57 3.03
N ILE A 67 -2.67 9.57 2.22
CA ILE A 67 -3.47 10.03 1.08
C ILE A 67 -2.60 9.99 -0.16
N HIS A 68 -3.10 9.39 -1.23
CA HIS A 68 -2.49 9.44 -2.56
C HIS A 68 -3.14 10.49 -3.44
N ALA A 69 -2.34 11.12 -4.29
CA ALA A 69 -2.83 12.08 -5.30
C ALA A 69 -3.55 11.39 -6.47
N THR A 70 -3.37 10.09 -6.63
CA THR A 70 -3.99 9.29 -7.70
C THR A 70 -4.69 8.07 -7.12
N ASP A 71 -5.58 7.46 -7.90
CA ASP A 71 -6.22 6.21 -7.50
C ASP A 71 -5.18 5.12 -7.23
N GLN A 72 -5.44 4.30 -6.23
CA GLN A 72 -4.64 3.12 -5.95
C GLN A 72 -5.50 1.86 -6.04
N THR A 73 -5.11 0.95 -6.92
CA THR A 73 -5.72 -0.38 -6.99
C THR A 73 -4.87 -1.36 -6.21
N LEU A 74 -5.49 -2.08 -5.27
CA LEU A 74 -4.89 -3.19 -4.55
C LEU A 74 -5.45 -4.50 -5.07
N VAL A 75 -4.56 -5.44 -5.36
CA VAL A 75 -4.90 -6.80 -5.73
C VAL A 75 -4.34 -7.74 -4.66
N ALA A 76 -5.20 -8.38 -3.90
CA ALA A 76 -4.78 -9.34 -2.89
C ALA A 76 -4.26 -10.61 -3.56
N VAL A 77 -2.99 -10.93 -3.33
CA VAL A 77 -2.30 -12.05 -3.98
C VAL A 77 -2.20 -13.24 -3.05
N LYS A 78 -1.97 -13.01 -1.77
CA LYS A 78 -1.76 -14.07 -0.78
C LYS A 78 -2.23 -13.66 0.61
N GLY A 79 -2.86 -14.59 1.30
CA GLY A 79 -3.30 -14.39 2.67
C GLY A 79 -4.52 -13.47 2.80
N ARG A 80 -4.69 -12.89 3.98
CA ARG A 80 -5.82 -12.03 4.31
C ARG A 80 -5.34 -10.68 4.82
N GLY A 81 -5.94 -9.64 4.32
CA GLY A 81 -5.63 -8.26 4.68
C GLY A 81 -6.86 -7.41 4.95
N ILE A 82 -6.61 -6.15 5.19
CA ILE A 82 -7.63 -5.16 5.53
C ILE A 82 -7.29 -3.82 4.88
N VAL A 83 -8.32 -3.12 4.43
CA VAL A 83 -8.27 -1.71 4.08
C VAL A 83 -9.24 -0.97 4.96
N VAL A 84 -8.80 0.10 5.59
CA VAL A 84 -9.64 0.98 6.41
C VAL A 84 -9.64 2.38 5.80
N LEU A 85 -10.84 2.86 5.48
CA LEU A 85 -11.06 4.24 5.05
C LEU A 85 -11.26 5.10 6.30
N VAL A 86 -10.56 6.21 6.36
CA VAL A 86 -10.59 7.13 7.51
C VAL A 86 -11.17 8.45 7.04
N ASP A 87 -12.17 8.94 7.75
CA ASP A 87 -12.89 10.15 7.36
C ASP A 87 -12.34 11.42 7.99
N LYS A 88 -11.76 11.32 9.17
CA LYS A 88 -11.35 12.49 9.94
C LYS A 88 -10.06 12.28 10.70
N ILE A 89 -9.15 13.21 10.51
CA ILE A 89 -8.00 13.37 11.38
C ILE A 89 -8.29 14.51 12.34
N GLU A 90 -8.25 14.22 13.64
CA GLU A 90 -8.25 15.24 14.69
C GLU A 90 -6.81 15.48 15.13
N ILE A 91 -6.33 16.69 14.90
CA ILE A 91 -5.03 17.13 15.40
C ILE A 91 -5.19 17.46 16.88
N ASN A 92 -4.35 16.86 17.72
CA ASN A 92 -4.37 17.14 19.16
C ASN A 92 -3.90 18.57 19.44
N SER A 93 -4.22 19.06 20.61
CA SER A 93 -3.87 20.42 21.07
C SER A 93 -2.37 20.72 21.12
N ASP A 94 -1.51 19.69 21.06
CA ASP A 94 -0.07 19.82 20.96
C ASP A 94 0.42 20.20 19.55
N GLY A 95 -0.47 20.14 18.54
CA GLY A 95 -0.14 20.39 17.13
C GLY A 95 0.82 19.38 16.51
N LYS A 96 1.17 18.31 17.22
CA LYS A 96 2.19 17.31 16.81
C LYS A 96 1.65 15.91 16.67
N SER A 97 0.52 15.61 17.31
CA SER A 97 -0.12 14.31 17.25
C SER A 97 -1.51 14.40 16.65
N ALA A 98 -1.92 13.37 15.94
CA ALA A 98 -3.24 13.27 15.35
C ALA A 98 -3.92 11.99 15.79
N VAL A 99 -5.21 12.06 16.10
CA VAL A 99 -6.06 10.91 16.36
C VAL A 99 -6.91 10.65 15.13
N ILE A 100 -6.87 9.42 14.67
CA ILE A 100 -7.66 8.97 13.53
C ILE A 100 -8.94 8.36 14.07
N LYS A 101 -10.07 8.95 13.71
CA LYS A 101 -11.38 8.42 14.05
C LYS A 101 -12.00 7.79 12.81
N PRO A 102 -12.36 6.51 12.84
CA PRO A 102 -13.19 5.93 11.79
C PRO A 102 -14.54 6.63 11.76
N LEU A 103 -15.12 6.74 10.58
CA LEU A 103 -16.46 7.28 10.38
C LEU A 103 -17.50 6.55 11.24
N PRO A 104 -18.16 7.20 12.19
CA PRO A 104 -19.13 6.52 13.08
C PRO A 104 -20.32 5.94 12.31
N GLU A 105 -20.75 6.60 11.24
CA GLU A 105 -21.92 6.22 10.44
C GLU A 105 -21.62 5.19 9.35
N ARG A 106 -20.35 4.91 9.11
CA ARG A 106 -19.89 3.99 8.06
C ARG A 106 -18.98 2.88 8.59
N SER A 107 -19.11 2.54 9.86
CA SER A 107 -18.21 1.57 10.50
C SER A 107 -18.17 0.20 9.81
N SER A 108 -19.25 -0.23 9.17
CA SER A 108 -19.30 -1.46 8.38
C SER A 108 -18.86 -1.27 6.92
N SER A 109 -18.88 -0.04 6.40
CA SER A 109 -18.45 0.28 5.02
C SER A 109 -17.06 0.91 4.95
N SER A 110 -16.49 1.33 6.08
CA SER A 110 -15.17 1.91 6.16
C SER A 110 -14.06 0.88 6.30
N LEU A 111 -14.40 -0.37 6.61
CA LEU A 111 -13.48 -1.48 6.79
C LEU A 111 -13.79 -2.55 5.76
N ILE A 112 -12.80 -2.90 4.95
CA ILE A 112 -12.91 -3.90 3.90
C ILE A 112 -11.87 -4.98 4.18
N GLU A 113 -12.31 -6.21 4.42
CA GLU A 113 -11.43 -7.37 4.47
C GLU A 113 -11.11 -7.84 3.05
N LEU A 114 -9.86 -8.20 2.83
CA LEU A 114 -9.36 -8.71 1.55
C LEU A 114 -8.93 -10.16 1.72
N ALA A 115 -9.47 -11.01 0.86
CA ALA A 115 -9.01 -12.38 0.67
C ALA A 115 -8.27 -12.50 -0.66
N GLU A 116 -7.52 -13.58 -0.82
CA GLU A 116 -6.79 -13.88 -2.05
C GLU A 116 -7.69 -13.78 -3.29
N GLY A 117 -7.29 -12.98 -4.26
CA GLY A 117 -8.04 -12.70 -5.48
C GLY A 117 -8.93 -11.46 -5.43
N ASP A 118 -9.12 -10.85 -4.25
CA ASP A 118 -9.91 -9.62 -4.15
C ASP A 118 -9.17 -8.42 -4.75
N VAL A 119 -9.93 -7.56 -5.39
CA VAL A 119 -9.45 -6.32 -5.98
C VAL A 119 -10.26 -5.14 -5.43
N VAL A 120 -9.57 -4.12 -4.96
CA VAL A 120 -10.19 -2.89 -4.47
C VAL A 120 -9.48 -1.67 -5.06
N CYS A 121 -10.26 -0.67 -5.45
CA CYS A 121 -9.74 0.63 -5.87
C CYS A 121 -10.02 1.66 -4.78
N ILE A 122 -8.97 2.32 -4.33
CA ILE A 122 -9.03 3.42 -3.37
C ILE A 122 -8.93 4.71 -4.18
N PRO A 123 -9.98 5.55 -4.22
CA PRO A 123 -9.95 6.78 -4.99
C PRO A 123 -8.90 7.76 -4.48
N ALA A 124 -8.37 8.58 -5.39
CA ALA A 124 -7.48 9.69 -5.06
C ALA A 124 -8.08 10.57 -3.96
N GLY A 125 -7.24 11.08 -3.07
CA GLY A 125 -7.66 11.97 -2.00
C GLY A 125 -8.33 11.29 -0.80
N THR A 126 -8.40 9.96 -0.79
CA THR A 126 -9.00 9.20 0.32
C THR A 126 -7.95 8.90 1.38
N LEU A 127 -8.21 9.32 2.61
CA LEU A 127 -7.37 8.94 3.75
C LEU A 127 -7.67 7.49 4.12
N HIS A 128 -6.64 6.66 4.10
CA HIS A 128 -6.77 5.22 4.35
C HIS A 128 -5.49 4.62 4.91
N TRP A 129 -5.61 3.41 5.43
CA TRP A 129 -4.48 2.53 5.71
C TRP A 129 -4.86 1.09 5.34
N HIS A 130 -3.86 0.26 5.13
CA HIS A 130 -4.04 -1.15 4.79
C HIS A 130 -2.88 -2.00 5.30
N GLY A 131 -3.09 -3.31 5.34
CA GLY A 131 -2.09 -4.26 5.77
C GLY A 131 -2.67 -5.62 6.14
N ALA A 132 -1.92 -6.37 6.95
CA ALA A 132 -2.34 -7.68 7.41
C ALA A 132 -3.47 -7.59 8.44
N LEU A 133 -4.35 -8.60 8.45
CA LEU A 133 -5.35 -8.76 9.51
C LEU A 133 -4.68 -9.07 10.85
N GLU A 134 -5.10 -8.41 11.92
CA GLU A 134 -4.48 -8.54 13.25
C GLU A 134 -4.56 -9.93 13.87
N ASN A 135 -5.57 -10.71 13.49
CA ASN A 135 -5.84 -12.03 14.09
C ASN A 135 -4.98 -13.17 13.53
N ASN A 136 -4.02 -12.85 12.68
CA ASN A 136 -3.07 -13.83 12.18
C ASN A 136 -2.00 -14.09 13.24
N SER A 137 -2.31 -14.97 14.18
CA SER A 137 -1.43 -15.33 15.30
C SER A 137 -0.26 -16.24 14.93
N ASN A 138 -0.24 -16.75 13.69
CA ASN A 138 0.83 -17.61 13.21
C ASN A 138 1.89 -16.80 12.47
N GLU A 139 3.15 -17.06 12.75
CA GLU A 139 4.30 -16.42 12.06
C GLU A 139 4.32 -16.65 10.55
N SER A 140 3.56 -17.65 10.07
CA SER A 140 3.37 -17.96 8.65
C SER A 140 2.28 -17.14 7.96
N ASP A 141 1.49 -16.37 8.73
CA ASP A 141 0.38 -15.58 8.17
C ASP A 141 0.90 -14.30 7.56
N LEU A 142 1.07 -14.34 6.27
CA LEU A 142 1.47 -13.21 5.44
C LEU A 142 0.25 -12.68 4.70
N PHE A 143 0.20 -11.37 4.53
CA PHE A 143 -0.67 -10.73 3.54
C PHE A 143 0.19 -10.07 2.48
N SER A 144 -0.04 -10.43 1.22
CA SER A 144 0.65 -9.82 0.09
C SER A 144 -0.35 -9.26 -0.90
N HIS A 145 -0.07 -8.06 -1.39
CA HIS A 145 -0.86 -7.43 -2.45
C HIS A 145 0.03 -6.76 -3.50
N LEU A 146 -0.53 -6.58 -4.69
CA LEU A 146 -0.04 -5.61 -5.65
C LEU A 146 -0.68 -4.25 -5.34
N ALA A 147 0.11 -3.19 -5.39
CA ALA A 147 -0.35 -1.81 -5.37
C ALA A 147 -0.06 -1.18 -6.72
N ILE A 148 -1.11 -0.77 -7.42
CA ILE A 148 -1.02 -0.22 -8.78
C ILE A 148 -1.50 1.22 -8.74
N ARG A 149 -0.65 2.15 -9.17
CA ARG A 149 -0.96 3.58 -9.24
C ARG A 149 -0.48 4.20 -10.54
N LYS A 150 -1.10 5.31 -10.90
CA LYS A 150 -0.54 6.23 -11.89
C LYS A 150 0.72 6.88 -11.30
N ARG A 151 1.78 6.93 -12.07
CA ARG A 151 2.99 7.66 -11.71
C ARG A 151 2.70 9.17 -11.69
N THR A 152 3.16 9.85 -10.65
CA THR A 152 2.95 11.28 -10.44
C THR A 152 4.13 11.87 -9.68
N ASP A 153 4.38 13.17 -9.89
CA ASP A 153 5.35 13.93 -9.10
C ASP A 153 4.79 14.39 -7.75
N GLU A 154 3.47 14.25 -7.55
CA GLU A 154 2.84 14.58 -6.28
C GLU A 154 3.14 13.51 -5.24
N GLU A 155 3.61 13.95 -4.09
CA GLU A 155 3.96 13.04 -2.98
C GLU A 155 2.72 12.52 -2.27
N THR A 156 2.84 11.29 -1.75
CA THR A 156 1.89 10.73 -0.78
C THR A 156 2.00 11.48 0.54
N ILE A 157 0.86 11.88 1.09
CA ILE A 157 0.80 12.57 2.39
C ILE A 157 0.61 11.51 3.48
N TRP A 158 1.54 11.46 4.43
CA TRP A 158 1.54 10.51 5.55
C TRP A 158 1.17 11.19 6.87
N PHE A 159 0.49 10.45 7.75
CA PHE A 159 0.01 10.92 9.05
C PHE A 159 0.47 10.05 10.22
#